data_f6fff18d5736b180d25340e0d5217e56
#
_entry.id   f6fff18d5736b180d25340e0d5217e56
#
_cell.length_a   1.000
_cell.length_b   1.000
_cell.length_c   1.000
_cell.angle_alpha   90.00
_cell.angle_beta   90.00
_cell.angle_gamma   90.00
#
_symmetry.space_group_name_H-M   'P 1'
#
loop_
_entity.id
_entity.type
_entity.pdbx_description
1 polymer ?
#
loop_
_entity_poly.entity_id
_entity_poly.type
_entity_poly.pdbx_seq_one_letter_code
_entity_poly.pdbx_strand_id
1 'polypeptide(L)'
;MKKFAKKIAAVALSVAMVGGMFAGCSAASNGDDAQTSNKKTSYKIGICQLLQHEALDAATKGFEDKLKELGEADGITFEFDYQNASNDSANCTTIANKFVSSGYDLIMANATPALQACATVTAASQTPVVATSVTDYAAALDIDMGPTDATGINVTGTSDLAPLDKQADQIMELFPETKKVGVIFCSAETNSKPQADGVKKALEAKGVTCEYYAFSDSNDISAVAKKAASEVDVIYIPTDNTAASNGAVIDDACSHANVPIIAGEEGIFKNTKAVATLSISYYTLGQTTAQMAYDILVNDKNPAEMNIQQTDGLTYKYNPDQAKKFGVTIPDGYEAVTEEATTEK
;
A
#
# COMPACT_ATOMS: atom_id res chain seq x y z
N MET A 1 9.57 -11.68 -53.51
CA MET A 1 8.99 -12.64 -54.50
C MET A 1 7.79 -13.33 -53.88
N LYS A 2 6.69 -13.29 -54.65
CA LYS A 2 5.45 -14.09 -54.59
C LYS A 2 4.50 -13.93 -53.38
N LYS A 3 3.45 -13.19 -53.70
CA LYS A 3 2.09 -13.12 -53.15
C LYS A 3 1.43 -14.51 -53.09
N PHE A 4 0.62 -14.74 -52.03
CA PHE A 4 -0.54 -15.62 -52.14
C PHE A 4 -1.70 -15.02 -51.36
N ALA A 5 -2.67 -14.52 -52.11
CA ALA A 5 -4.02 -14.22 -51.60
C ALA A 5 -4.87 -15.48 -51.73
N LYS A 6 -5.70 -15.77 -50.72
CA LYS A 6 -6.87 -16.67 -50.90
C LYS A 6 -8.08 -16.09 -50.15
N LYS A 7 -9.07 -15.81 -50.98
CA LYS A 7 -10.46 -15.49 -50.66
C LYS A 7 -11.15 -16.72 -50.07
N ILE A 8 -11.98 -16.54 -49.06
CA ILE A 8 -13.04 -17.50 -48.73
C ILE A 8 -14.35 -16.73 -48.53
N ALA A 9 -15.38 -17.27 -49.15
CA ALA A 9 -16.67 -16.70 -49.43
C ALA A 9 -17.65 -16.75 -48.23
N ALA A 10 -18.57 -15.80 -48.25
CA ALA A 10 -19.78 -15.78 -47.44
C ALA A 10 -20.73 -16.90 -47.80
N VAL A 11 -21.35 -17.53 -46.75
CA VAL A 11 -22.58 -18.33 -46.91
C VAL A 11 -23.62 -17.73 -46.02
N ALA A 12 -24.61 -17.12 -46.67
CA ALA A 12 -25.88 -16.73 -46.02
C ALA A 12 -26.81 -17.94 -46.02
N LEU A 13 -27.41 -18.25 -44.89
CA LEU A 13 -28.51 -19.18 -44.80
C LEU A 13 -29.71 -18.51 -44.11
N SER A 14 -30.69 -18.20 -44.92
CA SER A 14 -32.04 -17.74 -44.54
C SER A 14 -32.91 -18.93 -44.18
N VAL A 15 -33.58 -18.91 -43.03
CA VAL A 15 -34.74 -19.81 -42.76
C VAL A 15 -35.92 -19.00 -42.28
N ALA A 16 -37.05 -19.27 -42.92
CA ALA A 16 -38.26 -18.51 -42.96
C ALA A 16 -39.15 -18.70 -41.69
N MET A 17 -40.00 -17.71 -41.55
CA MET A 17 -41.14 -17.58 -40.62
C MET A 17 -42.12 -18.79 -40.65
N VAL A 18 -42.69 -19.08 -39.47
CA VAL A 18 -44.08 -19.56 -39.38
C VAL A 18 -44.79 -18.73 -38.33
N GLY A 19 -45.86 -18.07 -38.78
CA GLY A 19 -46.71 -17.21 -37.99
C GLY A 19 -47.72 -18.00 -37.13
N GLY A 20 -48.12 -17.39 -36.05
CA GLY A 20 -49.25 -17.76 -35.20
C GLY A 20 -49.86 -16.51 -34.59
N MET A 21 -50.94 -16.04 -35.25
CA MET A 21 -51.81 -15.01 -34.70
C MET A 21 -52.65 -15.57 -33.57
N PHE A 22 -52.62 -14.92 -32.41
CA PHE A 22 -53.76 -14.90 -31.50
C PHE A 22 -54.01 -13.42 -31.12
N ALA A 23 -55.13 -12.96 -31.55
CA ALA A 23 -55.69 -11.68 -31.15
C ALA A 23 -56.35 -11.83 -29.77
N GLY A 24 -56.03 -10.94 -28.86
CA GLY A 24 -56.70 -10.78 -27.57
C GLY A 24 -56.59 -9.34 -27.12
N CYS A 25 -57.73 -8.65 -27.12
CA CYS A 25 -57.89 -7.21 -26.86
C CYS A 25 -57.60 -6.77 -25.43
N SER A 26 -57.10 -5.55 -25.34
CA SER A 26 -57.55 -4.47 -24.42
C SER A 26 -57.06 -4.51 -22.99
N ALA A 27 -56.13 -3.63 -22.66
CA ALA A 27 -56.34 -2.52 -21.71
C ALA A 27 -55.06 -1.67 -21.66
N ALA A 28 -55.20 -0.41 -21.99
CA ALA A 28 -54.15 0.60 -21.77
C ALA A 28 -54.00 0.81 -20.27
N SER A 29 -52.83 0.49 -19.76
CA SER A 29 -52.32 1.05 -18.51
C SER A 29 -50.95 1.65 -18.81
N ASN A 30 -50.91 2.97 -18.72
CA ASN A 30 -49.64 3.73 -18.61
C ASN A 30 -48.93 3.17 -17.38
N GLY A 31 -47.97 2.31 -17.60
CA GLY A 31 -46.97 1.94 -16.61
C GLY A 31 -45.65 2.55 -17.08
N ASP A 32 -45.18 3.54 -16.38
CA ASP A 32 -43.78 3.91 -16.40
C ASP A 32 -42.96 2.65 -16.11
N ASP A 33 -42.36 2.08 -17.14
CA ASP A 33 -41.27 1.14 -17.00
C ASP A 33 -40.06 1.90 -16.45
N ALA A 34 -40.09 2.16 -15.14
CA ALA A 34 -38.87 2.41 -14.40
C ALA A 34 -38.05 1.13 -14.55
N GLN A 35 -37.08 1.14 -15.47
CA GLN A 35 -35.96 0.21 -15.45
C GLN A 35 -35.27 0.38 -14.10
N THR A 36 -35.73 -0.39 -13.10
CA THR A 36 -34.94 -0.67 -11.90
C THR A 36 -33.71 -1.44 -12.38
N SER A 37 -32.62 -0.70 -12.64
CA SER A 37 -31.30 -1.30 -12.73
C SER A 37 -31.12 -2.08 -11.43
N ASN A 38 -31.07 -3.39 -11.51
CA ASN A 38 -30.74 -4.26 -10.37
C ASN A 38 -29.28 -3.98 -9.99
N LYS A 39 -29.07 -2.87 -9.28
CA LYS A 39 -27.73 -2.51 -8.78
C LYS A 39 -27.32 -3.63 -7.81
N LYS A 40 -26.13 -4.17 -8.00
CA LYS A 40 -25.57 -5.19 -7.12
C LYS A 40 -25.48 -4.61 -5.70
N THR A 41 -25.99 -5.34 -4.72
CA THR A 41 -26.06 -4.91 -3.31
C THR A 41 -25.13 -5.71 -2.39
N SER A 42 -24.33 -6.62 -2.95
CA SER A 42 -23.33 -7.39 -2.21
C SER A 42 -22.09 -7.60 -3.06
N TYR A 43 -20.92 -7.29 -2.49
CA TYR A 43 -19.62 -7.43 -3.14
C TYR A 43 -18.67 -8.27 -2.28
N LYS A 44 -17.87 -9.12 -2.93
CA LYS A 44 -16.81 -9.91 -2.31
C LYS A 44 -15.46 -9.30 -2.58
N ILE A 45 -14.74 -8.97 -1.53
CA ILE A 45 -13.43 -8.33 -1.58
C ILE A 45 -12.39 -9.27 -0.96
N GLY A 46 -11.37 -9.63 -1.76
CA GLY A 46 -10.21 -10.32 -1.25
C GLY A 46 -9.18 -9.33 -0.72
N ILE A 47 -8.65 -9.57 0.46
CA ILE A 47 -7.58 -8.78 1.05
C ILE A 47 -6.31 -9.62 1.08
N CYS A 48 -5.31 -9.25 0.27
CA CYS A 48 -3.98 -9.84 0.24
C CYS A 48 -3.01 -8.94 1.00
N GLN A 49 -2.74 -9.23 2.25
CA GLN A 49 -1.76 -8.50 3.06
C GLN A 49 -0.43 -9.25 3.09
N LEU A 50 0.68 -8.55 2.85
CA LEU A 50 2.01 -9.17 2.80
C LEU A 50 2.37 -9.88 4.10
N LEU A 51 2.23 -9.19 5.23
CA LEU A 51 2.48 -9.73 6.57
C LEU A 51 1.75 -8.89 7.62
N GLN A 52 1.76 -9.38 8.86
CA GLN A 52 1.23 -8.62 9.99
C GLN A 52 2.31 -7.73 10.60
N HIS A 53 2.07 -6.46 10.57
CA HIS A 53 2.68 -5.44 11.42
C HIS A 53 1.75 -4.22 11.49
N GLU A 54 2.01 -3.37 12.45
CA GLU A 54 1.06 -2.35 12.91
C GLU A 54 0.56 -1.41 11.80
N ALA A 55 1.44 -0.97 10.88
CA ALA A 55 1.05 -0.08 9.79
C ALA A 55 0.10 -0.79 8.80
N LEU A 56 0.43 -2.02 8.36
CA LEU A 56 -0.42 -2.75 7.43
C LEU A 56 -1.75 -3.16 8.06
N ASP A 57 -1.74 -3.55 9.34
CA ASP A 57 -2.96 -3.90 10.08
C ASP A 57 -3.88 -2.66 10.22
N ALA A 58 -3.30 -1.49 10.50
CA ALA A 58 -4.04 -0.23 10.54
C ALA A 58 -4.65 0.14 9.19
N ALA A 59 -3.91 -0.04 8.07
CA ALA A 59 -4.41 0.21 6.72
C ALA A 59 -5.57 -0.73 6.37
N THR A 60 -5.43 -2.03 6.66
CA THR A 60 -6.50 -3.01 6.45
C THR A 60 -7.73 -2.65 7.28
N LYS A 61 -7.54 -2.30 8.57
CA LYS A 61 -8.65 -1.90 9.43
C LYS A 61 -9.36 -0.65 8.91
N GLY A 62 -8.63 0.39 8.53
CA GLY A 62 -9.20 1.61 7.96
C GLY A 62 -10.00 1.34 6.69
N PHE A 63 -9.51 0.44 5.84
CA PHE A 63 -10.19 0.00 4.62
C PHE A 63 -11.52 -0.70 4.93
N GLU A 64 -11.52 -1.68 5.82
CA GLU A 64 -12.73 -2.42 6.18
C GLU A 64 -13.77 -1.52 6.87
N ASP A 65 -13.34 -0.70 7.85
CA ASP A 65 -14.24 0.16 8.60
C ASP A 65 -14.94 1.16 7.68
N LYS A 66 -14.19 1.80 6.77
CA LYS A 66 -14.75 2.80 5.86
C LYS A 66 -15.68 2.19 4.80
N LEU A 67 -15.36 1.02 4.26
CA LEU A 67 -16.29 0.34 3.34
C LEU A 67 -17.56 -0.11 4.04
N LYS A 68 -17.51 -0.58 5.28
CA LYS A 68 -18.69 -0.91 6.08
C LYS A 68 -19.56 0.34 6.29
N GLU A 69 -18.95 1.47 6.68
CA GLU A 69 -19.64 2.76 6.83
C GLU A 69 -20.37 3.18 5.55
N LEU A 70 -19.67 3.16 4.40
CA LEU A 70 -20.24 3.51 3.10
C LEU A 70 -21.35 2.54 2.67
N GLY A 71 -21.16 1.24 2.92
CA GLY A 71 -22.15 0.22 2.62
C GLY A 71 -23.43 0.36 3.44
N GLU A 72 -23.30 0.62 4.74
CA GLU A 72 -24.45 0.86 5.62
C GLU A 72 -25.28 2.07 5.15
N ALA A 73 -24.63 3.14 4.69
CA ALA A 73 -25.32 4.33 4.18
C ALA A 73 -26.16 4.05 2.92
N ASP A 74 -25.70 3.14 2.06
CA ASP A 74 -26.34 2.87 0.74
C ASP A 74 -27.05 1.51 0.67
N GLY A 75 -27.12 0.76 1.77
CA GLY A 75 -27.74 -0.58 1.82
C GLY A 75 -26.94 -1.62 1.03
N ILE A 76 -25.63 -1.48 0.95
CA ILE A 76 -24.69 -2.39 0.27
C ILE A 76 -23.89 -3.18 1.30
N THR A 77 -23.70 -4.47 1.04
CA THR A 77 -22.89 -5.35 1.90
C THR A 77 -21.54 -5.63 1.23
N PHE A 78 -20.45 -5.45 1.97
CA PHE A 78 -19.11 -5.86 1.58
C PHE A 78 -18.65 -7.04 2.43
N GLU A 79 -18.35 -8.16 1.75
CA GLU A 79 -17.81 -9.38 2.37
C GLU A 79 -16.29 -9.40 2.18
N PHE A 80 -15.53 -9.52 3.27
CA PHE A 80 -14.07 -9.53 3.24
C PHE A 80 -13.50 -10.93 3.47
N ASP A 81 -12.55 -11.35 2.64
CA ASP A 81 -11.71 -12.54 2.87
C ASP A 81 -10.26 -12.04 3.05
N TYR A 82 -9.83 -11.93 4.30
CA TYR A 82 -8.48 -11.53 4.67
C TYR A 82 -7.53 -12.72 4.61
N GLN A 83 -6.40 -12.55 3.90
CA GLN A 83 -5.33 -13.53 3.79
C GLN A 83 -3.98 -12.87 4.03
N ASN A 84 -3.18 -13.46 4.93
CA ASN A 84 -1.82 -13.02 5.25
C ASN A 84 -0.79 -13.88 4.51
N ALA A 85 0.08 -13.26 3.73
CA ALA A 85 1.10 -13.96 2.95
C ALA A 85 2.37 -14.32 3.76
N SER A 86 2.46 -13.89 5.03
CA SER A 86 3.60 -14.21 5.93
C SER A 86 4.96 -13.80 5.36
N ASN A 87 5.02 -12.64 4.72
CA ASN A 87 6.20 -12.06 4.07
C ASN A 87 6.76 -12.91 2.91
N ASP A 88 5.89 -13.65 2.22
CA ASP A 88 6.27 -14.49 1.08
C ASP A 88 5.50 -14.08 -0.17
N SER A 89 6.22 -13.61 -1.20
CA SER A 89 5.63 -13.20 -2.49
C SER A 89 4.97 -14.36 -3.24
N ALA A 90 5.43 -15.61 -3.05
CA ALA A 90 4.78 -16.77 -3.65
C ALA A 90 3.42 -17.04 -3.00
N ASN A 91 3.31 -16.80 -1.69
CA ASN A 91 2.03 -16.84 -1.00
C ASN A 91 1.09 -15.72 -1.48
N CYS A 92 1.59 -14.49 -1.71
CA CYS A 92 0.78 -13.43 -2.33
C CYS A 92 0.21 -13.88 -3.68
N THR A 93 1.03 -14.51 -4.52
CA THR A 93 0.58 -15.05 -5.81
C THR A 93 -0.49 -16.14 -5.64
N THR A 94 -0.33 -17.03 -4.68
CA THR A 94 -1.30 -18.09 -4.37
C THR A 94 -2.63 -17.51 -3.89
N ILE A 95 -2.59 -16.52 -3.01
CA ILE A 95 -3.76 -15.79 -2.49
C ILE A 95 -4.49 -15.08 -3.63
N ALA A 96 -3.78 -14.34 -4.47
CA ALA A 96 -4.36 -13.65 -5.62
C ALA A 96 -5.05 -14.61 -6.60
N ASN A 97 -4.41 -15.75 -6.91
CA ASN A 97 -5.02 -16.80 -7.76
C ASN A 97 -6.30 -17.37 -7.14
N LYS A 98 -6.33 -17.58 -5.81
CA LYS A 98 -7.56 -18.02 -5.10
C LYS A 98 -8.68 -17.00 -5.31
N PHE A 99 -8.41 -15.70 -5.12
CA PHE A 99 -9.43 -14.67 -5.26
C PHE A 99 -9.97 -14.58 -6.69
N VAL A 100 -9.09 -14.57 -7.70
CA VAL A 100 -9.50 -14.54 -9.11
C VAL A 100 -10.33 -15.78 -9.48
N SER A 101 -9.87 -16.98 -9.13
CA SER A 101 -10.57 -18.22 -9.46
C SER A 101 -11.91 -18.37 -8.72
N SER A 102 -12.08 -17.73 -7.58
CA SER A 102 -13.30 -17.72 -6.78
C SER A 102 -14.26 -16.57 -7.15
N GLY A 103 -13.92 -15.75 -8.15
CA GLY A 103 -14.78 -14.69 -8.67
C GLY A 103 -15.01 -13.53 -7.70
N TYR A 104 -13.98 -13.10 -6.99
CA TYR A 104 -14.05 -11.89 -6.16
C TYR A 104 -14.21 -10.66 -7.04
N ASP A 105 -14.96 -9.67 -6.55
CA ASP A 105 -15.29 -8.45 -7.29
C ASP A 105 -14.14 -7.46 -7.34
N LEU A 106 -13.28 -7.48 -6.31
CA LEU A 106 -12.12 -6.62 -6.17
C LEU A 106 -11.09 -7.28 -5.26
N ILE A 107 -9.81 -7.00 -5.49
CA ILE A 107 -8.73 -7.39 -4.59
C ILE A 107 -8.10 -6.13 -4.00
N MET A 108 -8.02 -6.06 -2.68
CA MET A 108 -7.19 -5.09 -1.97
C MET A 108 -5.81 -5.71 -1.72
N ALA A 109 -4.77 -5.09 -2.27
CA ALA A 109 -3.39 -5.48 -2.07
C ALA A 109 -2.71 -4.56 -1.07
N ASN A 110 -2.21 -5.10 0.05
CA ASN A 110 -1.57 -4.33 1.10
C ASN A 110 -0.08 -4.61 1.14
N ALA A 111 0.72 -3.63 0.79
CA ALA A 111 2.16 -3.57 0.56
C ALA A 111 2.60 -3.88 -0.89
N THR A 112 3.80 -3.38 -1.25
CA THR A 112 4.38 -3.49 -2.60
C THR A 112 4.46 -4.92 -3.14
N PRO A 113 4.96 -5.93 -2.42
CA PRO A 113 5.00 -7.30 -2.93
C PRO A 113 3.61 -7.91 -3.16
N ALA A 114 2.61 -7.55 -2.35
CA ALA A 114 1.23 -7.97 -2.54
C ALA A 114 0.64 -7.34 -3.81
N LEU A 115 0.89 -6.03 -4.04
CA LEU A 115 0.51 -5.36 -5.28
C LEU A 115 1.11 -6.04 -6.51
N GLN A 116 2.42 -6.32 -6.53
CA GLN A 116 3.12 -6.95 -7.63
C GLN A 116 2.50 -8.31 -8.02
N ALA A 117 2.22 -9.13 -7.01
CA ALA A 117 1.59 -10.43 -7.19
C ALA A 117 0.15 -10.30 -7.71
N CYS A 118 -0.67 -9.45 -7.09
CA CYS A 118 -2.06 -9.23 -7.48
C CYS A 118 -2.17 -8.66 -8.90
N ALA A 119 -1.37 -7.65 -9.26
CA ALA A 119 -1.35 -7.06 -10.59
C ALA A 119 -1.00 -8.11 -11.67
N THR A 120 0.02 -8.93 -11.41
CA THR A 120 0.44 -10.01 -12.32
C THR A 120 -0.69 -11.02 -12.54
N VAL A 121 -1.33 -11.49 -11.48
CA VAL A 121 -2.36 -12.52 -11.54
C VAL A 121 -3.65 -11.99 -12.18
N THR A 122 -4.01 -10.73 -11.93
CA THR A 122 -5.26 -10.14 -12.44
C THR A 122 -5.15 -9.59 -13.86
N ALA A 123 -3.96 -9.55 -14.46
CA ALA A 123 -3.73 -8.97 -15.79
C ALA A 123 -4.65 -9.58 -16.88
N ALA A 124 -4.91 -10.89 -16.85
CA ALA A 124 -5.78 -11.55 -17.82
C ALA A 124 -7.27 -11.47 -17.46
N SER A 125 -7.62 -11.58 -16.18
CA SER A 125 -9.01 -11.52 -15.70
C SER A 125 -9.58 -10.11 -15.65
N GLN A 126 -8.71 -9.10 -15.60
CA GLN A 126 -9.07 -7.69 -15.39
C GLN A 126 -9.84 -7.47 -14.09
N THR A 127 -9.71 -8.37 -13.13
CA THR A 127 -10.25 -8.16 -11.78
C THR A 127 -9.64 -6.88 -11.20
N PRO A 128 -10.43 -5.91 -10.74
CA PRO A 128 -9.91 -4.66 -10.19
C PRO A 128 -9.01 -4.91 -8.99
N VAL A 129 -7.88 -4.20 -8.94
CA VAL A 129 -6.98 -4.18 -7.79
C VAL A 129 -6.91 -2.76 -7.25
N VAL A 130 -7.22 -2.59 -5.97
CA VAL A 130 -6.92 -1.35 -5.24
C VAL A 130 -5.82 -1.66 -4.23
N ALA A 131 -4.71 -0.91 -4.29
CA ALA A 131 -3.61 -1.17 -3.38
C ALA A 131 -3.45 -0.07 -2.33
N THR A 132 -2.90 -0.43 -1.18
CA THR A 132 -2.56 0.47 -0.08
C THR A 132 -1.17 0.15 0.44
N SER A 133 -0.55 1.09 1.15
CA SER A 133 0.80 0.91 1.72
C SER A 133 1.83 0.57 0.64
N VAL A 134 1.75 1.27 -0.48
CA VAL A 134 2.66 1.13 -1.63
C VAL A 134 3.40 2.43 -1.84
N THR A 135 4.71 2.39 -1.78
CA THR A 135 5.55 3.59 -1.81
C THR A 135 5.66 4.19 -3.21
N ASP A 136 5.90 3.35 -4.24
CA ASP A 136 6.14 3.78 -5.62
C ASP A 136 5.50 2.79 -6.59
N TYR A 137 4.39 3.18 -7.21
CA TYR A 137 3.65 2.35 -8.15
C TYR A 137 4.39 2.14 -9.48
N ALA A 138 5.10 3.16 -9.97
CA ALA A 138 5.86 3.06 -11.21
C ALA A 138 6.98 2.00 -11.07
N ALA A 139 7.75 2.09 -9.99
CA ALA A 139 8.79 1.12 -9.67
C ALA A 139 8.22 -0.27 -9.33
N ALA A 140 7.12 -0.35 -8.59
CA ALA A 140 6.50 -1.61 -8.20
C ALA A 140 5.97 -2.42 -9.39
N LEU A 141 5.41 -1.74 -10.38
CA LEU A 141 4.76 -2.36 -11.54
C LEU A 141 5.63 -2.37 -12.80
N ASP A 142 6.81 -1.74 -12.75
CA ASP A 142 7.72 -1.54 -13.90
C ASP A 142 6.99 -0.88 -15.10
N ILE A 143 6.26 0.21 -14.82
CA ILE A 143 5.47 0.96 -15.80
C ILE A 143 5.85 2.44 -15.83
N ASP A 144 5.63 3.08 -16.99
CA ASP A 144 5.62 4.55 -17.10
C ASP A 144 4.19 5.07 -16.87
N MET A 145 3.97 5.77 -15.77
CA MET A 145 2.66 6.35 -15.44
C MET A 145 2.34 7.61 -16.28
N GLY A 146 3.29 8.08 -17.09
CA GLY A 146 3.09 9.24 -17.96
C GLY A 146 2.82 10.54 -17.18
N PRO A 147 2.06 11.48 -17.77
CA PRO A 147 1.79 12.78 -17.14
C PRO A 147 0.67 12.76 -16.10
N THR A 148 -0.01 11.64 -15.95
CA THR A 148 -1.06 11.41 -14.94
C THR A 148 -0.52 10.42 -13.90
N ASP A 149 -1.00 10.52 -12.67
CA ASP A 149 -0.67 9.57 -11.61
C ASP A 149 -1.53 8.30 -11.67
N ALA A 150 -2.11 7.98 -12.83
CA ALA A 150 -2.89 6.76 -13.07
C ALA A 150 -2.01 5.68 -13.69
N THR A 151 -2.24 4.43 -13.32
CA THR A 151 -1.41 3.30 -13.78
C THR A 151 -1.70 2.87 -15.23
N GLY A 152 -2.88 3.20 -15.77
CA GLY A 152 -3.32 2.78 -17.10
C GLY A 152 -3.71 1.30 -17.22
N ILE A 153 -3.69 0.54 -16.12
CA ILE A 153 -4.10 -0.87 -16.04
C ILE A 153 -5.19 -1.07 -14.99
N ASN A 154 -5.64 -2.30 -14.78
CA ASN A 154 -6.70 -2.61 -13.78
C ASN A 154 -6.28 -2.42 -12.30
N VAL A 155 -5.36 -1.52 -12.04
CA VAL A 155 -4.78 -1.23 -10.72
C VAL A 155 -4.87 0.25 -10.40
N THR A 156 -5.24 0.59 -9.18
CA THR A 156 -5.13 1.92 -8.59
C THR A 156 -4.86 1.80 -7.08
N GLY A 157 -4.82 2.90 -6.36
CA GLY A 157 -4.70 2.86 -4.90
C GLY A 157 -4.07 4.10 -4.28
N THR A 158 -3.45 3.90 -3.12
CA THR A 158 -2.85 4.97 -2.32
C THR A 158 -1.36 4.76 -2.11
N SER A 159 -0.59 5.86 -2.12
CA SER A 159 0.84 5.84 -1.82
C SER A 159 1.11 6.27 -0.39
N ASP A 160 2.03 5.57 0.27
CA ASP A 160 2.51 5.85 1.62
C ASP A 160 3.84 6.61 1.65
N LEU A 161 4.33 7.07 0.50
CA LEU A 161 5.60 7.78 0.41
C LEU A 161 5.54 9.12 1.16
N ALA A 162 6.20 9.16 2.32
CA ALA A 162 6.44 10.41 3.03
C ALA A 162 7.54 11.23 2.33
N PRO A 163 7.54 12.58 2.46
CA PRO A 163 8.56 13.43 1.88
C PRO A 163 9.94 13.14 2.46
N LEU A 164 10.83 12.56 1.65
CA LEU A 164 12.16 12.10 2.07
C LEU A 164 13.12 13.24 2.45
N ASP A 165 12.95 14.39 1.84
CA ASP A 165 13.66 15.63 2.20
C ASP A 165 13.30 16.10 3.61
N LYS A 166 12.01 16.04 3.97
CA LYS A 166 11.55 16.38 5.33
C LYS A 166 11.99 15.36 6.37
N GLN A 167 12.08 14.08 6.00
CA GLN A 167 12.65 13.08 6.91
C GLN A 167 14.15 13.30 7.15
N ALA A 168 14.90 13.72 6.12
CA ALA A 168 16.28 14.14 6.28
C ALA A 168 16.41 15.44 7.11
N ASP A 169 15.47 16.39 6.94
CA ASP A 169 15.38 17.59 7.79
C ASP A 169 15.14 17.22 9.24
N GLN A 170 14.22 16.29 9.51
CA GLN A 170 13.93 15.79 10.87
C GLN A 170 15.17 15.19 11.54
N ILE A 171 15.98 14.41 10.81
CA ILE A 171 17.22 13.85 11.35
C ILE A 171 18.16 14.98 11.79
N MET A 172 18.35 16.00 10.96
CA MET A 172 19.25 17.11 11.24
C MET A 172 18.71 18.08 12.31
N GLU A 173 17.39 18.21 12.41
CA GLU A 173 16.74 19.01 13.46
C GLU A 173 16.93 18.39 14.84
N LEU A 174 16.73 17.06 14.92
CA LEU A 174 16.81 16.33 16.20
C LEU A 174 18.24 15.99 16.61
N PHE A 175 19.14 15.83 15.63
CA PHE A 175 20.56 15.46 15.84
C PHE A 175 21.50 16.36 15.01
N PRO A 176 21.62 17.67 15.34
CA PRO A 176 22.34 18.64 14.52
C PRO A 176 23.83 18.38 14.42
N GLU A 177 24.42 17.64 15.36
CA GLU A 177 25.87 17.31 15.38
C GLU A 177 26.19 16.03 14.58
N THR A 178 25.19 15.38 13.98
CA THR A 178 25.35 14.14 13.21
C THR A 178 26.27 14.35 12.01
N LYS A 179 27.26 13.48 11.87
CA LYS A 179 28.21 13.48 10.75
C LYS A 179 27.99 12.29 9.82
N LYS A 180 27.47 11.21 10.38
CA LYS A 180 27.29 9.95 9.65
C LYS A 180 25.94 9.30 10.00
N VAL A 181 25.13 9.04 8.99
CA VAL A 181 23.85 8.33 9.10
C VAL A 181 23.95 6.98 8.43
N GLY A 182 23.48 5.94 9.10
CA GLY A 182 23.31 4.59 8.53
C GLY A 182 21.87 4.36 8.09
N VAL A 183 21.67 3.95 6.84
CA VAL A 183 20.36 3.56 6.34
C VAL A 183 20.26 2.04 6.34
N ILE A 184 19.41 1.48 7.20
CA ILE A 184 19.15 0.03 7.26
C ILE A 184 17.89 -0.27 6.44
N PHE A 185 17.98 -1.19 5.48
CA PHE A 185 16.85 -1.58 4.64
C PHE A 185 16.99 -2.99 4.05
N CYS A 186 15.87 -3.59 3.64
CA CYS A 186 15.82 -4.86 2.93
C CYS A 186 16.06 -4.66 1.43
N SER A 187 17.13 -5.27 0.90
CA SER A 187 17.45 -5.21 -0.54
C SER A 187 16.50 -6.03 -1.42
N ALA A 188 15.71 -6.92 -0.83
CA ALA A 188 14.71 -7.71 -1.54
C ALA A 188 13.38 -6.96 -1.74
N GLU A 189 13.17 -5.84 -1.04
CA GLU A 189 11.98 -5.00 -1.19
C GLU A 189 12.25 -3.85 -2.18
N THR A 190 11.50 -3.81 -3.28
CA THR A 190 11.68 -2.80 -4.36
C THR A 190 11.38 -1.37 -3.89
N ASN A 191 10.52 -1.20 -2.88
CA ASN A 191 10.17 0.08 -2.27
C ASN A 191 11.29 0.68 -1.40
N SER A 192 12.20 -0.11 -0.85
CA SER A 192 13.13 0.35 0.20
C SER A 192 14.32 1.12 -0.37
N LYS A 193 14.93 0.61 -1.45
CA LYS A 193 16.14 1.23 -2.05
C LYS A 193 15.90 2.66 -2.59
N PRO A 194 14.82 2.96 -3.33
CA PRO A 194 14.54 4.33 -3.77
C PRO A 194 14.39 5.34 -2.63
N GLN A 195 13.78 4.93 -1.53
CA GLN A 195 13.65 5.76 -0.33
C GLN A 195 15.03 5.99 0.32
N ALA A 196 15.83 4.93 0.46
CA ALA A 196 17.19 5.02 0.97
C ALA A 196 18.04 5.99 0.12
N ASP A 197 17.91 5.94 -1.22
CA ASP A 197 18.60 6.85 -2.14
C ASP A 197 18.14 8.29 -1.97
N GLY A 198 16.83 8.51 -1.82
CA GLY A 198 16.25 9.85 -1.64
C GLY A 198 16.73 10.52 -0.34
N VAL A 199 16.64 9.81 0.78
CA VAL A 199 17.13 10.32 2.08
C VAL A 199 18.65 10.53 2.07
N LYS A 200 19.41 9.57 1.51
CA LYS A 200 20.88 9.73 1.34
C LYS A 200 21.20 11.00 0.57
N LYS A 201 20.58 11.22 -0.58
CA LYS A 201 20.78 12.43 -1.39
C LYS A 201 20.47 13.70 -0.60
N ALA A 202 19.39 13.72 0.16
CA ALA A 202 18.99 14.87 0.98
C ALA A 202 19.97 15.13 2.12
N LEU A 203 20.49 14.10 2.81
CA LEU A 203 21.47 14.20 3.88
C LEU A 203 22.86 14.63 3.34
N GLU A 204 23.30 14.06 2.23
CA GLU A 204 24.57 14.43 1.61
C GLU A 204 24.57 15.88 1.12
N ALA A 205 23.44 16.41 0.64
CA ALA A 205 23.29 17.83 0.30
C ALA A 205 23.45 18.76 1.53
N LYS A 206 23.26 18.22 2.75
CA LYS A 206 23.47 18.92 4.02
C LYS A 206 24.88 18.69 4.61
N GLY A 207 25.75 17.97 3.89
CA GLY A 207 27.12 17.69 4.31
C GLY A 207 27.27 16.50 5.26
N VAL A 208 26.23 15.67 5.40
CA VAL A 208 26.24 14.45 6.24
C VAL A 208 26.60 13.24 5.40
N THR A 209 27.56 12.43 5.85
CA THR A 209 27.89 11.16 5.22
C THR A 209 26.75 10.15 5.45
N CYS A 210 26.30 9.48 4.39
CA CYS A 210 25.23 8.51 4.49
C CYS A 210 25.66 7.16 3.89
N GLU A 211 25.59 6.09 4.69
CA GLU A 211 25.99 4.75 4.30
C GLU A 211 24.82 3.76 4.34
N TYR A 212 24.84 2.78 3.42
CA TYR A 212 23.84 1.73 3.35
C TYR A 212 24.26 0.49 4.13
N TYR A 213 23.30 -0.03 4.89
CA TYR A 213 23.40 -1.29 5.62
C TYR A 213 22.23 -2.16 5.18
N ALA A 214 22.39 -2.77 4.00
CA ALA A 214 21.35 -3.61 3.42
C ALA A 214 21.43 -5.05 3.94
N PHE A 215 20.29 -5.62 4.26
CA PHE A 215 20.11 -7.04 4.50
C PHE A 215 19.23 -7.64 3.39
N SER A 216 19.27 -8.96 3.21
CA SER A 216 18.48 -9.64 2.18
C SER A 216 17.25 -10.35 2.73
N ASP A 217 17.33 -10.80 3.97
CA ASP A 217 16.24 -11.46 4.69
C ASP A 217 16.42 -11.30 6.21
N SER A 218 15.46 -11.80 6.99
CA SER A 218 15.46 -11.63 8.45
C SER A 218 16.65 -12.26 9.18
N ASN A 219 17.35 -13.23 8.58
CA ASN A 219 18.51 -13.90 9.23
C ASN A 219 19.71 -12.96 9.32
N ASP A 220 19.86 -12.03 8.39
CA ASP A 220 21.00 -11.11 8.33
C ASP A 220 20.82 -9.87 9.21
N ILE A 221 19.60 -9.54 9.62
CA ILE A 221 19.24 -8.27 10.26
C ILE A 221 20.11 -8.00 11.50
N SER A 222 20.29 -8.99 12.39
CA SER A 222 21.06 -8.79 13.63
C SER A 222 22.51 -8.41 13.36
N ALA A 223 23.15 -9.05 12.39
CA ALA A 223 24.53 -8.77 12.03
C ALA A 223 24.67 -7.39 11.37
N VAL A 224 23.75 -7.07 10.46
CA VAL A 224 23.72 -5.78 9.74
C VAL A 224 23.44 -4.63 10.71
N ALA A 225 22.47 -4.77 11.61
CA ALA A 225 22.14 -3.75 12.59
C ALA A 225 23.28 -3.49 13.58
N LYS A 226 23.96 -4.54 14.07
CA LYS A 226 25.14 -4.41 14.94
C LYS A 226 26.29 -3.70 14.24
N LYS A 227 26.54 -4.03 12.96
CA LYS A 227 27.56 -3.36 12.17
C LYS A 227 27.20 -1.88 12.00
N ALA A 228 25.98 -1.56 11.56
CA ALA A 228 25.52 -0.18 11.40
C ALA A 228 25.68 0.60 12.71
N ALA A 229 25.18 0.09 13.82
CA ALA A 229 25.21 0.75 15.11
C ALA A 229 26.66 0.98 15.64
N SER A 230 27.66 0.21 15.16
CA SER A 230 29.07 0.42 15.54
C SER A 230 29.79 1.49 14.72
N GLU A 231 29.20 1.97 13.63
CA GLU A 231 29.89 2.78 12.63
C GLU A 231 29.27 4.17 12.38
N VAL A 232 28.07 4.46 12.94
CA VAL A 232 27.30 5.68 12.63
C VAL A 232 26.77 6.39 13.87
N ASP A 233 26.39 7.65 13.70
CA ASP A 233 25.86 8.49 14.78
C ASP A 233 24.33 8.32 14.95
N VAL A 234 23.60 8.10 13.83
CA VAL A 234 22.15 7.93 13.77
C VAL A 234 21.82 6.84 12.77
N ILE A 235 20.83 6.02 13.07
CA ILE A 235 20.24 5.06 12.13
C ILE A 235 18.91 5.60 11.62
N TYR A 236 18.73 5.54 10.30
CA TYR A 236 17.47 5.77 9.63
C TYR A 236 16.98 4.45 9.00
N ILE A 237 15.68 4.20 9.13
CA ILE A 237 15.03 3.02 8.53
C ILE A 237 13.84 3.54 7.69
N PRO A 238 13.88 3.38 6.35
CA PRO A 238 12.78 3.79 5.47
C PRO A 238 11.53 2.92 5.69
N THR A 239 10.43 3.20 5.01
CA THR A 239 9.28 2.29 4.94
C THR A 239 9.71 0.95 4.36
N ASP A 240 9.88 -0.05 5.22
CA ASP A 240 10.45 -1.38 4.93
C ASP A 240 9.73 -2.41 5.79
N ASN A 241 8.97 -3.30 5.15
CA ASN A 241 8.09 -4.25 5.83
C ASN A 241 8.88 -5.30 6.63
N THR A 242 10.01 -5.74 6.08
CA THR A 242 10.85 -6.73 6.76
C THR A 242 11.56 -6.11 7.97
N ALA A 243 12.04 -4.87 7.86
CA ALA A 243 12.59 -4.14 9.00
C ALA A 243 11.52 -3.88 10.07
N ALA A 244 10.31 -3.47 9.69
CA ALA A 244 9.20 -3.21 10.60
C ALA A 244 8.82 -4.46 11.41
N SER A 245 8.71 -5.62 10.77
CA SER A 245 8.36 -6.88 11.43
C SER A 245 9.50 -7.44 12.33
N ASN A 246 10.72 -6.98 12.13
CA ASN A 246 11.90 -7.37 12.91
C ASN A 246 12.48 -6.21 13.74
N GLY A 247 11.69 -5.18 14.01
CA GLY A 247 12.13 -3.97 14.68
C GLY A 247 12.80 -4.20 16.02
N ALA A 248 12.34 -5.17 16.82
CA ALA A 248 12.95 -5.52 18.11
C ALA A 248 14.41 -5.99 17.99
N VAL A 249 14.78 -6.67 16.89
CA VAL A 249 16.16 -7.10 16.65
C VAL A 249 17.06 -5.92 16.32
N ILE A 250 16.54 -4.94 15.58
CA ILE A 250 17.26 -3.72 15.25
C ILE A 250 17.41 -2.84 16.50
N ASP A 251 16.32 -2.68 17.28
CA ASP A 251 16.33 -1.94 18.54
C ASP A 251 17.37 -2.49 19.51
N ASP A 252 17.43 -3.82 19.68
CA ASP A 252 18.41 -4.46 20.55
C ASP A 252 19.85 -4.07 20.18
N ALA A 253 20.20 -4.15 18.90
CA ALA A 253 21.53 -3.80 18.42
C ALA A 253 21.85 -2.30 18.64
N CYS A 254 20.91 -1.41 18.33
CA CYS A 254 21.08 0.03 18.46
C CYS A 254 21.09 0.49 19.93
N SER A 255 20.25 -0.12 20.77
CA SER A 255 20.19 0.16 22.20
C SER A 255 21.48 -0.23 22.93
N HIS A 256 22.09 -1.37 22.57
CA HIS A 256 23.39 -1.79 23.12
C HIS A 256 24.53 -0.88 22.70
N ALA A 257 24.51 -0.35 21.48
CA ALA A 257 25.50 0.59 20.97
C ALA A 257 25.25 2.05 21.40
N ASN A 258 24.08 2.32 22.00
CA ASN A 258 23.58 3.66 22.34
C ASN A 258 23.50 4.60 21.11
N VAL A 259 22.96 4.07 19.99
CA VAL A 259 22.73 4.82 18.74
C VAL A 259 21.24 5.05 18.55
N PRO A 260 20.79 6.31 18.31
CA PRO A 260 19.38 6.63 18.09
C PRO A 260 18.89 6.14 16.74
N ILE A 261 17.58 5.81 16.69
CA ILE A 261 16.88 5.43 15.46
C ILE A 261 15.87 6.53 15.11
N ILE A 262 15.82 6.92 13.85
CA ILE A 262 14.74 7.70 13.23
C ILE A 262 14.04 6.78 12.24
N ALA A 263 12.72 6.70 12.37
CA ALA A 263 11.88 5.81 11.57
C ALA A 263 11.19 6.55 10.42
N GLY A 264 11.13 5.92 9.25
CA GLY A 264 10.43 6.43 8.08
C GLY A 264 8.92 6.23 8.13
N GLU A 265 8.41 5.38 9.05
CA GLU A 265 6.98 5.11 9.20
C GLU A 265 6.62 4.64 10.62
N GLU A 266 5.29 4.59 10.94
CA GLU A 266 4.78 4.36 12.30
C GLU A 266 5.06 2.95 12.85
N GLY A 267 5.02 1.91 12.04
CA GLY A 267 5.26 0.53 12.50
C GLY A 267 6.72 0.33 12.92
N ILE A 268 7.66 0.87 12.13
CA ILE A 268 9.08 0.90 12.49
C ILE A 268 9.28 1.73 13.75
N PHE A 269 8.67 2.92 13.83
CA PHE A 269 8.78 3.80 14.99
C PHE A 269 8.43 3.09 16.30
N LYS A 270 7.32 2.36 16.31
CA LYS A 270 6.86 1.64 17.50
C LYS A 270 7.71 0.39 17.79
N ASN A 271 8.00 -0.40 16.76
CA ASN A 271 8.70 -1.68 16.93
C ASN A 271 10.21 -1.55 17.20
N THR A 272 10.82 -0.40 16.85
CA THR A 272 12.25 -0.14 17.07
C THR A 272 12.52 0.83 18.23
N LYS A 273 11.49 1.25 18.98
CA LYS A 273 11.63 2.33 19.97
C LYS A 273 12.40 3.53 19.41
N ALA A 274 12.13 3.89 18.16
CA ALA A 274 12.78 5.03 17.53
C ALA A 274 12.51 6.32 18.29
N VAL A 275 13.44 7.29 18.19
CA VAL A 275 13.29 8.59 18.84
C VAL A 275 12.13 9.37 18.24
N ALA A 276 12.01 9.34 16.91
CA ALA A 276 10.95 10.04 16.20
C ALA A 276 10.64 9.39 14.83
N THR A 277 9.50 9.79 14.28
CA THR A 277 9.09 9.50 12.90
C THR A 277 8.40 10.71 12.31
N LEU A 278 8.54 10.88 11.01
CA LEU A 278 7.66 11.69 10.18
C LEU A 278 6.94 10.73 9.23
N SER A 279 5.67 10.55 9.45
CA SER A 279 4.87 9.54 8.78
C SER A 279 3.49 10.07 8.39
N ILE A 280 2.71 9.20 7.77
CA ILE A 280 1.28 9.37 7.48
C ILE A 280 0.48 8.43 8.39
N SER A 281 -0.83 8.67 8.52
CA SER A 281 -1.73 7.73 9.20
C SER A 281 -2.10 6.58 8.26
N TYR A 282 -1.65 5.38 8.53
CA TYR A 282 -2.01 4.18 7.75
C TYR A 282 -3.51 3.84 7.86
N TYR A 283 -4.14 4.12 8.99
CA TYR A 283 -5.59 3.98 9.11
C TYR A 283 -6.33 4.91 8.14
N THR A 284 -5.94 6.18 8.06
CA THR A 284 -6.52 7.14 7.10
C THR A 284 -6.17 6.76 5.65
N LEU A 285 -4.98 6.23 5.41
CA LEU A 285 -4.58 5.69 4.10
C LEU A 285 -5.54 4.59 3.65
N GLY A 286 -5.83 3.64 4.54
CA GLY A 286 -6.80 2.58 4.33
C GLY A 286 -8.21 3.10 4.05
N GLN A 287 -8.66 4.13 4.77
CA GLN A 287 -9.95 4.77 4.51
C GLN A 287 -10.02 5.42 3.12
N THR A 288 -8.94 6.07 2.68
CA THR A 288 -8.84 6.63 1.32
C THR A 288 -8.90 5.51 0.27
N THR A 289 -8.19 4.41 0.51
CA THR A 289 -8.22 3.22 -0.36
C THR A 289 -9.63 2.63 -0.44
N ALA A 290 -10.36 2.61 0.67
CA ALA A 290 -11.76 2.15 0.73
C ALA A 290 -12.70 3.01 -0.12
N GLN A 291 -12.53 4.32 -0.10
CA GLN A 291 -13.31 5.21 -0.96
C GLN A 291 -13.05 4.92 -2.44
N MET A 292 -11.80 4.63 -2.81
CA MET A 292 -11.46 4.25 -4.18
C MET A 292 -12.08 2.90 -4.56
N ALA A 293 -12.06 1.92 -3.68
CA ALA A 293 -12.73 0.62 -3.88
C ALA A 293 -14.25 0.78 -4.05
N TYR A 294 -14.87 1.62 -3.23
CA TYR A 294 -16.29 1.95 -3.35
C TYR A 294 -16.61 2.60 -4.70
N ASP A 295 -15.78 3.53 -5.14
CA ASP A 295 -15.94 4.19 -6.43
C ASP A 295 -15.85 3.22 -7.62
N ILE A 296 -14.97 2.22 -7.53
CA ILE A 296 -14.85 1.15 -8.54
C ILE A 296 -16.08 0.24 -8.53
N LEU A 297 -16.49 -0.24 -7.36
CA LEU A 297 -17.53 -1.27 -7.23
C LEU A 297 -18.96 -0.73 -7.39
N VAL A 298 -19.21 0.49 -6.92
CA VAL A 298 -20.55 1.06 -6.81
C VAL A 298 -20.80 2.18 -7.82
N ASN A 299 -19.76 2.95 -8.13
CA ASN A 299 -19.83 4.10 -9.06
C ASN A 299 -19.24 3.77 -10.44
N ASP A 300 -18.86 2.50 -10.71
CA ASP A 300 -18.35 1.99 -11.98
C ASP A 300 -17.12 2.79 -12.50
N LYS A 301 -16.30 3.35 -11.59
CA LYS A 301 -15.06 4.01 -11.99
C LYS A 301 -14.03 2.99 -12.49
N ASN A 302 -13.35 3.37 -13.57
CA ASN A 302 -12.29 2.54 -14.16
C ASN A 302 -10.97 2.73 -13.37
N PRO A 303 -10.42 1.70 -12.70
CA PRO A 303 -9.16 1.83 -11.95
C PRO A 303 -8.00 2.31 -12.82
N ALA A 304 -7.98 2.00 -14.12
CA ALA A 304 -6.94 2.43 -15.04
C ALA A 304 -6.86 3.96 -15.24
N GLU A 305 -7.94 4.68 -14.92
CA GLU A 305 -8.06 6.13 -15.07
C GLU A 305 -8.02 6.87 -13.73
N MET A 306 -7.97 6.13 -12.62
CA MET A 306 -7.93 6.70 -11.28
C MET A 306 -6.48 6.98 -10.88
N ASN A 307 -6.21 8.24 -10.53
CA ASN A 307 -4.89 8.63 -10.03
C ASN A 307 -4.58 7.94 -8.70
N ILE A 308 -3.33 7.58 -8.50
CA ILE A 308 -2.83 7.19 -7.19
C ILE A 308 -3.02 8.37 -6.23
N GLN A 309 -3.59 8.10 -5.07
CA GLN A 309 -3.86 9.13 -4.07
C GLN A 309 -2.83 9.07 -2.94
N GLN A 310 -2.58 10.20 -2.33
CA GLN A 310 -1.86 10.33 -1.07
C GLN A 310 -2.83 10.85 -0.02
N THR A 311 -2.58 10.52 1.24
CA THR A 311 -3.34 11.12 2.33
C THR A 311 -2.78 12.47 2.71
N ASP A 312 -3.65 13.43 2.95
CA ASP A 312 -3.28 14.68 3.61
C ASP A 312 -2.95 14.42 5.08
N GLY A 313 -1.96 15.15 5.59
CA GLY A 313 -1.63 15.11 7.01
C GLY A 313 -0.41 14.25 7.34
N LEU A 314 0.76 14.89 7.21
CA LEU A 314 1.98 14.38 7.84
C LEU A 314 1.88 14.52 9.35
N THR A 315 2.26 13.48 10.07
CA THR A 315 2.34 13.47 11.52
C THR A 315 3.80 13.36 11.96
N TYR A 316 4.22 14.28 12.82
CA TYR A 316 5.49 14.19 13.54
C TYR A 316 5.22 13.55 14.88
N LYS A 317 5.78 12.37 15.12
CA LYS A 317 5.64 11.65 16.39
C LYS A 317 7.01 11.42 17.01
N TYR A 318 7.06 11.39 18.35
CA TYR A 318 8.27 11.09 19.09
C TYR A 318 8.00 10.23 20.32
N ASN A 319 9.03 9.51 20.73
CA ASN A 319 9.06 8.72 21.97
C ASN A 319 9.73 9.56 23.07
N PRO A 320 8.99 10.00 24.11
CA PRO A 320 9.52 10.85 25.18
C PRO A 320 10.71 10.23 25.93
N ASP A 321 10.68 8.93 26.15
CA ASP A 321 11.76 8.23 26.87
C ASP A 321 13.03 8.16 26.05
N GLN A 322 12.92 7.91 24.75
CA GLN A 322 14.07 7.92 23.86
C GLN A 322 14.61 9.33 23.64
N ALA A 323 13.74 10.32 23.46
CA ALA A 323 14.16 11.72 23.37
C ALA A 323 14.97 12.15 24.63
N LYS A 324 14.47 11.78 25.82
CA LYS A 324 15.18 12.02 27.08
C LYS A 324 16.52 11.25 27.17
N LYS A 325 16.53 9.97 26.76
CA LYS A 325 17.73 9.12 26.75
C LYS A 325 18.85 9.72 25.93
N PHE A 326 18.51 10.25 24.74
CA PHE A 326 19.47 10.82 23.82
C PHE A 326 19.67 12.35 23.98
N GLY A 327 18.99 12.98 24.96
CA GLY A 327 19.11 14.41 25.24
C GLY A 327 18.57 15.30 24.10
N VAL A 328 17.58 14.79 23.36
CA VAL A 328 17.00 15.49 22.19
C VAL A 328 15.95 16.48 22.67
N THR A 329 16.07 17.73 22.20
CA THR A 329 15.00 18.73 22.35
C THR A 329 14.01 18.54 21.21
N ILE A 330 12.76 18.28 21.56
CA ILE A 330 11.70 18.08 20.58
C ILE A 330 11.09 19.42 20.20
N PRO A 331 11.03 19.76 18.90
CA PRO A 331 10.39 20.98 18.42
C PRO A 331 8.87 20.98 18.64
N ASP A 332 8.25 22.16 18.54
CA ASP A 332 6.79 22.26 18.55
C ASP A 332 6.16 21.52 17.36
N GLY A 333 4.99 20.94 17.57
CA GLY A 333 4.27 20.21 16.51
C GLY A 333 4.51 18.69 16.47
N TYR A 334 5.36 18.17 17.36
CA TYR A 334 5.49 16.72 17.54
C TYR A 334 4.48 16.18 18.55
N GLU A 335 3.86 15.06 18.20
CA GLU A 335 2.96 14.30 19.07
C GLU A 335 3.75 13.27 19.89
N ALA A 336 3.59 13.30 21.21
CA ALA A 336 4.21 12.33 22.10
C ALA A 336 3.47 10.98 22.02
N VAL A 337 4.21 9.89 21.80
CA VAL A 337 3.68 8.51 21.87
C VAL A 337 4.34 7.79 23.03
N THR A 338 3.54 7.38 24.01
CA THR A 338 3.97 6.61 25.19
C THR A 338 3.55 5.16 25.05
N GLU A 339 4.29 4.22 25.66
CA GLU A 339 3.99 2.77 25.59
C GLU A 339 2.58 2.43 26.14
N GLU A 340 2.02 3.27 27.03
CA GLU A 340 0.66 3.07 27.56
C GLU A 340 -0.45 3.33 26.52
N ALA A 341 -0.20 4.14 25.51
CA ALA A 341 -1.19 4.44 24.47
C ALA A 341 -1.41 3.29 23.46
N THR A 342 -0.59 2.25 23.50
CA THR A 342 -0.65 1.09 22.58
C THR A 342 -1.53 -0.06 23.08
N THR A 343 -2.01 -0.02 24.33
CA THR A 343 -2.82 -1.11 24.92
C THR A 343 -4.32 -0.84 24.93
N GLU A 344 -4.77 0.34 24.54
CA GLU A 344 -6.19 0.69 24.44
C GLU A 344 -6.57 1.06 23.00
N LYS A 345 -6.86 0.04 22.18
CA LYS A 345 -7.90 0.14 21.11
C LYS A 345 -8.18 -1.19 20.47
#